data_0b4a0614e03121159759d6d86f72be52
#
_entry.id   0b4a0614e03121159759d6d86f72be52
#
_cell.length_a   1.000
_cell.length_b   1.000
_cell.length_c   1.000
_cell.angle_alpha   90.00
_cell.angle_beta   90.00
_cell.angle_gamma   90.00
#
_symmetry.space_group_name_H-M   'P 1'
#
loop_
_entity.id
_entity.type
_entity.pdbx_description
1 polymer ?
#
loop_
_entity_poly.entity_id
_entity_poly.type
_entity_poly.pdbx_seq_one_letter_code
_entity_poly.pdbx_strand_id
1 'polypeptide(L)'
;VPGVTPPTNPGAYWFHQIGEELRAVLSAGGVTPAAGTLNQLLAAMRALFGTVLTSGSVPYGIKLGSVYVQWGAYTSDITPEGAGPSISFDTAFPTACQSVILTPRNTGSDLASDSWIEVTGQTTSGFTTQNQWGGGGAGTRTVHGFNWVAFGY
;
A
#
# COMPACT_ATOMS: atom_id res chain seq x y z
N VAL A 1 43.94 -42.93 1.29
CA VAL A 1 42.91 -42.65 2.28
C VAL A 1 41.57 -43.00 1.64
N PRO A 2 40.88 -44.09 2.09
CA PRO A 2 39.54 -44.38 1.56
C PRO A 2 38.55 -43.33 2.08
N GLY A 3 37.81 -42.69 1.20
CA GLY A 3 36.65 -41.91 1.57
C GLY A 3 36.64 -40.41 1.33
N VAL A 4 37.59 -39.83 0.58
CA VAL A 4 37.45 -38.46 0.10
C VAL A 4 36.62 -38.51 -1.19
N THR A 5 35.31 -38.30 -1.06
CA THR A 5 34.48 -38.02 -2.21
C THR A 5 35.02 -36.74 -2.87
N PRO A 6 35.39 -36.76 -4.15
CA PRO A 6 35.81 -35.52 -4.82
C PRO A 6 34.70 -34.47 -4.70
N PRO A 7 35.01 -33.19 -4.51
CA PRO A 7 33.98 -32.18 -4.53
C PRO A 7 33.19 -32.29 -5.82
N THR A 8 31.89 -32.45 -5.71
CA THR A 8 30.96 -32.52 -6.86
C THR A 8 31.09 -31.20 -7.63
N ASN A 9 31.86 -31.23 -8.71
CA ASN A 9 31.95 -30.09 -9.60
C ASN A 9 30.62 -30.05 -10.39
N PRO A 10 29.78 -29.02 -10.19
CA PRO A 10 28.49 -28.95 -10.94
C PRO A 10 28.83 -28.88 -12.42
N GLY A 11 28.25 -29.81 -13.20
CA GLY A 11 28.47 -29.86 -14.63
C GLY A 11 27.91 -28.61 -15.35
N ALA A 12 28.34 -28.39 -16.60
CA ALA A 12 27.88 -27.27 -17.42
C ALA A 12 26.36 -27.17 -17.52
N TYR A 13 25.67 -28.31 -17.49
CA TYR A 13 24.21 -28.39 -17.49
C TYR A 13 23.57 -27.69 -16.28
N TRP A 14 24.16 -27.80 -15.09
CA TRP A 14 23.64 -27.17 -13.89
C TRP A 14 23.71 -25.64 -13.95
N PHE A 15 24.83 -25.09 -14.46
CA PHE A 15 24.94 -23.65 -14.68
C PHE A 15 23.97 -23.14 -15.74
N HIS A 16 23.71 -23.94 -16.78
CA HIS A 16 22.72 -23.63 -17.79
C HIS A 16 21.32 -23.56 -17.19
N GLN A 17 20.91 -24.57 -16.40
CA GLN A 17 19.60 -24.57 -15.74
C GLN A 17 19.41 -23.35 -14.83
N ILE A 18 20.37 -23.05 -13.95
CA ILE A 18 20.28 -21.85 -13.09
C ILE A 18 20.17 -20.57 -13.95
N GLY A 19 20.94 -20.49 -15.01
CA GLY A 19 20.91 -19.36 -15.93
C GLY A 19 19.51 -19.17 -16.55
N GLU A 20 18.87 -20.24 -16.97
CA GLU A 20 17.52 -20.19 -17.56
C GLU A 20 16.44 -19.85 -16.49
N GLU A 21 16.54 -20.42 -15.29
CA GLU A 21 15.62 -20.07 -14.19
C GLU A 21 15.73 -18.57 -13.82
N LEU A 22 16.96 -18.04 -13.73
CA LEU A 22 17.14 -16.62 -13.46
C LEU A 22 16.60 -15.74 -14.60
N ARG A 23 16.78 -16.15 -15.86
CA ARG A 23 16.20 -15.46 -17.01
C ARG A 23 14.67 -15.47 -16.99
N ALA A 24 14.09 -16.61 -16.61
CA ALA A 24 12.63 -16.70 -16.46
C ALA A 24 12.09 -15.72 -15.43
N VAL A 25 12.76 -15.59 -14.28
CA VAL A 25 12.40 -14.60 -13.26
C VAL A 25 12.54 -13.17 -13.78
N LEU A 26 13.64 -12.85 -14.48
CA LEU A 26 13.83 -11.54 -15.10
C LEU A 26 12.72 -11.22 -16.09
N SER A 27 12.41 -12.16 -16.97
CA SER A 27 11.35 -12.00 -17.97
C SER A 27 9.99 -11.81 -17.34
N ALA A 28 9.65 -12.61 -16.32
CA ALA A 28 8.40 -12.48 -15.57
C ALA A 28 8.28 -11.11 -14.87
N GLY A 29 9.39 -10.57 -14.39
CA GLY A 29 9.45 -9.21 -13.80
C GLY A 29 9.56 -8.08 -14.83
N GLY A 30 9.48 -8.38 -16.13
CA GLY A 30 9.58 -7.39 -17.21
C GLY A 30 10.98 -6.78 -17.37
N VAL A 31 12.02 -7.44 -16.86
CA VAL A 31 13.41 -6.98 -16.96
C VAL A 31 14.12 -7.68 -18.10
N THR A 32 14.58 -6.92 -19.10
CA THR A 32 15.41 -7.48 -20.18
C THR A 32 16.82 -7.74 -19.66
N PRO A 33 17.34 -8.98 -19.74
CA PRO A 33 18.70 -9.28 -19.32
C PRO A 33 19.73 -8.45 -20.10
N ALA A 34 20.66 -7.82 -19.39
CA ALA A 34 21.74 -7.01 -19.98
C ALA A 34 23.07 -7.35 -19.33
N ALA A 35 24.08 -7.62 -20.16
CA ALA A 35 25.42 -7.91 -19.68
C ALA A 35 26.02 -6.68 -18.98
N GLY A 36 26.75 -6.89 -17.90
CA GLY A 36 27.39 -5.83 -17.11
C GLY A 36 26.46 -5.03 -16.20
N THR A 37 25.17 -5.29 -16.24
CA THR A 37 24.20 -4.66 -15.33
C THR A 37 23.95 -5.57 -14.13
N LEU A 38 24.27 -5.08 -12.94
CA LEU A 38 24.00 -5.76 -11.69
C LEU A 38 22.61 -5.39 -11.17
N ASN A 39 22.09 -6.17 -10.20
CA ASN A 39 20.78 -5.94 -9.55
C ASN A 39 19.54 -6.17 -10.43
N GLN A 40 19.67 -6.77 -11.60
CA GLN A 40 18.51 -7.08 -12.45
C GLN A 40 17.55 -8.04 -11.77
N LEU A 41 18.07 -9.06 -11.08
CA LEU A 41 17.23 -10.00 -10.31
C LEU A 41 16.45 -9.28 -9.21
N LEU A 42 17.09 -8.37 -8.48
CA LEU A 42 16.41 -7.57 -7.47
C LEU A 42 15.31 -6.69 -8.08
N ALA A 43 15.54 -6.10 -9.24
CA ALA A 43 14.54 -5.32 -9.96
C ALA A 43 13.34 -6.19 -10.37
N ALA A 44 13.59 -7.38 -10.92
CA ALA A 44 12.54 -8.33 -11.28
C ALA A 44 11.73 -8.79 -10.06
N MET A 45 12.41 -9.13 -8.96
CA MET A 45 11.74 -9.52 -7.72
C MET A 45 10.87 -8.38 -7.17
N ARG A 46 11.35 -7.12 -7.18
CA ARG A 46 10.53 -5.97 -6.77
C ARG A 46 9.30 -5.77 -7.66
N ALA A 47 9.43 -6.00 -8.95
CA ALA A 47 8.30 -5.92 -9.87
C ALA A 47 7.27 -7.03 -9.63
N LEU A 48 7.72 -8.24 -9.28
CA LEU A 48 6.87 -9.39 -9.03
C LEU A 48 6.21 -9.36 -7.65
N PHE A 49 6.98 -9.05 -6.60
CA PHE A 49 6.54 -9.14 -5.20
C PHE A 49 6.13 -7.79 -4.59
N GLY A 50 6.26 -6.72 -5.35
CA GLY A 50 5.85 -5.41 -4.93
C GLY A 50 6.93 -4.57 -4.25
N THR A 51 6.56 -3.32 -3.99
CA THR A 51 7.42 -2.31 -3.40
C THR A 51 6.68 -1.60 -2.28
N VAL A 52 7.33 -1.42 -1.13
CA VAL A 52 6.81 -0.55 -0.06
C VAL A 52 6.96 0.90 -0.51
N LEU A 53 5.87 1.65 -0.41
CA LEU A 53 5.84 3.10 -0.66
C LEU A 53 6.18 3.81 0.65
N THR A 54 7.15 4.72 0.62
CA THR A 54 7.60 5.44 1.80
C THR A 54 7.65 6.95 1.54
N SER A 55 7.29 7.73 2.56
CA SER A 55 7.58 9.16 2.63
C SER A 55 8.68 9.35 3.67
N GLY A 56 9.91 9.64 3.21
CA GLY A 56 11.09 9.49 4.06
C GLY A 56 11.26 8.04 4.51
N SER A 57 11.27 7.82 5.82
CA SER A 57 11.37 6.46 6.42
C SER A 57 10.04 5.83 6.81
N VAL A 58 8.93 6.55 6.62
CA VAL A 58 7.60 6.09 7.06
C VAL A 58 6.88 5.39 5.90
N PRO A 59 6.50 4.12 6.05
CA PRO A 59 5.71 3.43 5.04
C PRO A 59 4.26 3.93 5.04
N TYR A 60 3.73 4.27 3.89
CA TYR A 60 2.34 4.68 3.69
C TYR A 60 1.58 3.81 2.67
N GLY A 61 2.21 2.78 2.13
CA GLY A 61 1.55 1.93 1.16
C GLY A 61 2.44 0.82 0.62
N ILE A 62 1.84 0.00 -0.21
CA ILE A 62 2.51 -1.03 -1.00
C ILE A 62 2.01 -0.97 -2.44
N LYS A 63 2.90 -1.29 -3.36
CA LYS A 63 2.59 -1.48 -4.77
C LYS A 63 2.87 -2.93 -5.16
N LEU A 64 1.87 -3.61 -5.69
CA LEU A 64 1.93 -4.99 -6.17
C LEU A 64 1.56 -5.00 -7.66
N GLY A 65 2.56 -4.96 -8.54
CA GLY A 65 2.31 -4.79 -9.97
C GLY A 65 1.61 -3.46 -10.27
N SER A 66 0.38 -3.51 -10.79
CA SER A 66 -0.47 -2.33 -11.05
C SER A 66 -1.35 -1.94 -9.86
N VAL A 67 -1.45 -2.80 -8.84
CA VAL A 67 -2.30 -2.55 -7.66
C VAL A 67 -1.53 -1.76 -6.61
N TYR A 68 -2.16 -0.71 -6.11
CA TYR A 68 -1.65 0.12 -5.01
C TYR A 68 -2.59 -0.03 -3.81
N VAL A 69 -2.00 -0.19 -2.64
CA VAL A 69 -2.71 -0.07 -1.35
C VAL A 69 -2.00 1.02 -0.56
N GLN A 70 -2.73 2.04 -0.15
CA GLN A 70 -2.20 3.15 0.64
C GLN A 70 -2.99 3.28 1.92
N TRP A 71 -2.36 3.75 2.98
CA TRP A 71 -3.00 3.96 4.29
C TRP A 71 -2.47 5.20 4.96
N GLY A 72 -3.26 5.71 5.89
CA GLY A 72 -2.87 6.85 6.70
C GLY A 72 -3.87 7.13 7.80
N ALA A 73 -3.68 8.25 8.46
CA ALA A 73 -4.55 8.73 9.51
C ALA A 73 -4.73 10.24 9.41
N TYR A 74 -5.95 10.68 9.68
CA TYR A 74 -6.26 12.06 10.03
C TYR A 74 -6.48 12.12 11.54
N THR A 75 -5.74 12.96 12.23
CA THR A 75 -5.68 12.93 13.71
C THR A 75 -6.26 14.17 14.39
N SER A 76 -6.78 15.11 13.62
CA SER A 76 -7.45 16.29 14.16
C SER A 76 -8.94 16.04 14.35
N ASP A 77 -9.51 16.77 15.30
CA ASP A 77 -10.92 16.75 15.57
C ASP A 77 -11.76 17.27 14.39
N ILE A 78 -12.87 16.63 14.15
CA ILE A 78 -13.83 16.97 13.10
C ILE A 78 -15.15 17.33 13.80
N THR A 79 -15.52 18.59 13.75
CA THR A 79 -16.74 19.16 14.33
C THR A 79 -17.10 20.40 13.49
N PRO A 80 -18.33 20.68 13.18
CA PRO A 80 -19.59 19.95 13.42
C PRO A 80 -19.92 18.92 12.32
N GLU A 81 -21.19 18.43 12.32
CA GLU A 81 -21.74 17.68 11.18
C GLU A 81 -21.62 18.47 9.87
N GLY A 82 -21.26 17.76 8.78
CA GLY A 82 -21.10 18.35 7.47
C GLY A 82 -19.81 17.92 6.79
N ALA A 83 -19.30 18.79 5.93
CA ALA A 83 -18.08 18.51 5.18
C ALA A 83 -16.89 18.28 6.11
N GLY A 84 -16.30 17.09 5.98
CA GLY A 84 -15.07 16.71 6.67
C GLY A 84 -13.82 17.11 5.88
N PRO A 85 -12.64 16.70 6.34
CA PRO A 85 -11.38 16.99 5.68
C PRO A 85 -11.27 16.31 4.31
N SER A 86 -10.53 16.95 3.40
CA SER A 86 -10.02 16.34 2.18
C SER A 86 -8.65 15.76 2.44
N ILE A 87 -8.44 14.53 1.99
CA ILE A 87 -7.18 13.82 2.14
C ILE A 87 -6.53 13.65 0.77
N SER A 88 -5.27 14.04 0.66
CA SER A 88 -4.45 13.76 -0.52
C SER A 88 -3.66 12.47 -0.31
N PHE A 89 -3.57 11.64 -1.34
CA PHE A 89 -2.68 10.48 -1.32
C PHE A 89 -1.23 10.92 -1.52
N ASP A 90 -0.30 10.28 -0.81
CA ASP A 90 1.15 10.53 -1.01
C ASP A 90 1.62 10.15 -2.42
N THR A 91 0.99 9.14 -3.00
CA THR A 91 1.16 8.76 -4.42
C THR A 91 -0.20 8.68 -5.09
N ALA A 92 -0.40 9.39 -6.18
CA ALA A 92 -1.62 9.26 -6.96
C ALA A 92 -1.76 7.86 -7.55
N PHE A 93 -2.97 7.30 -7.55
CA PHE A 93 -3.26 6.08 -8.29
C PHE A 93 -3.13 6.35 -9.80
N PRO A 94 -2.47 5.49 -10.57
CA PRO A 94 -2.23 5.73 -12.00
C PRO A 94 -3.50 5.87 -12.84
N THR A 95 -4.53 5.12 -12.52
CA THR A 95 -5.77 5.07 -13.30
C THR A 95 -7.00 5.40 -12.45
N ALA A 96 -7.18 4.75 -11.31
CA ALA A 96 -8.35 4.94 -10.46
C ALA A 96 -8.09 4.57 -9.00
N CYS A 97 -8.66 5.32 -8.08
CA CYS A 97 -8.92 4.88 -6.72
C CYS A 97 -10.24 4.09 -6.72
N GLN A 98 -10.19 2.81 -6.39
CA GLN A 98 -11.36 1.93 -6.44
C GLN A 98 -12.18 1.98 -5.17
N SER A 99 -11.53 2.10 -4.02
CA SER A 99 -12.20 2.13 -2.73
C SER A 99 -11.36 2.81 -1.68
N VAL A 100 -12.03 3.48 -0.76
CA VAL A 100 -11.45 4.01 0.48
C VAL A 100 -12.27 3.49 1.64
N ILE A 101 -11.61 2.89 2.62
CA ILE A 101 -12.20 2.39 3.86
C ILE A 101 -11.76 3.33 4.97
N LEU A 102 -12.74 3.79 5.76
CA LEU A 102 -12.51 4.66 6.91
C LEU A 102 -12.81 3.92 8.22
N THR A 103 -12.02 4.18 9.23
CA THR A 103 -12.28 3.75 10.61
C THR A 103 -12.21 4.96 11.52
N PRO A 104 -13.33 5.41 12.12
CA PRO A 104 -13.33 6.53 13.06
C PRO A 104 -12.40 6.26 14.25
N ARG A 105 -11.78 7.31 14.75
CA ARG A 105 -10.96 7.30 15.97
C ARG A 105 -11.74 8.01 17.07
N ASN A 106 -12.18 7.27 18.07
CA ASN A 106 -12.78 7.84 19.27
C ASN A 106 -11.82 7.66 20.44
N THR A 107 -11.50 8.74 21.13
CA THR A 107 -10.52 8.76 22.23
C THR A 107 -11.17 8.83 23.61
N GLY A 108 -12.46 8.60 23.73
CA GLY A 108 -13.17 8.72 25.00
C GLY A 108 -14.22 7.64 25.20
N SER A 109 -14.71 7.55 26.45
CA SER A 109 -15.85 6.72 26.85
C SER A 109 -17.19 7.39 26.55
N ASP A 110 -17.27 8.23 25.54
CA ASP A 110 -18.53 8.89 25.18
C ASP A 110 -19.45 7.87 24.51
N LEU A 111 -20.28 7.23 25.36
CA LEU A 111 -21.31 6.27 24.95
C LEU A 111 -22.42 6.90 24.09
N ALA A 112 -22.40 8.23 23.92
CA ALA A 112 -23.39 8.97 23.16
C ALA A 112 -22.93 9.37 21.76
N SER A 113 -21.74 8.94 21.32
CA SER A 113 -21.23 9.30 19.99
C SER A 113 -21.75 8.37 18.91
N ASP A 114 -22.97 8.58 18.47
CA ASP A 114 -23.53 7.99 17.25
C ASP A 114 -22.99 8.74 16.01
N SER A 115 -21.70 9.05 16.01
CA SER A 115 -21.07 9.77 14.89
C SER A 115 -20.29 8.80 14.02
N TRP A 116 -20.35 9.02 12.72
CA TRP A 116 -19.59 8.28 11.73
C TRP A 116 -19.02 9.21 10.68
N ILE A 117 -18.02 8.73 9.98
CA ILE A 117 -17.42 9.43 8.87
C ILE A 117 -17.54 8.59 7.60
N GLU A 118 -17.86 9.23 6.50
CA GLU A 118 -18.02 8.57 5.21
C GLU A 118 -17.23 9.28 4.12
N VAL A 119 -16.93 8.56 3.04
CA VAL A 119 -16.31 9.10 1.84
C VAL A 119 -17.41 9.66 0.95
N THR A 120 -17.32 10.94 0.60
CA THR A 120 -18.29 11.62 -0.28
C THR A 120 -17.80 11.73 -1.72
N GLY A 121 -16.50 11.55 -1.95
CA GLY A 121 -15.92 11.55 -3.28
C GLY A 121 -14.48 11.05 -3.25
N GLN A 122 -14.07 10.41 -4.34
CA GLN A 122 -12.71 9.94 -4.50
C GLN A 122 -12.20 10.20 -5.92
N THR A 123 -10.92 10.50 -6.02
CA THR A 123 -10.18 10.72 -7.26
C THR A 123 -8.90 9.88 -7.23
N THR A 124 -8.11 9.94 -8.29
CA THR A 124 -6.79 9.30 -8.30
C THR A 124 -5.82 9.90 -7.27
N SER A 125 -6.03 11.16 -6.87
CA SER A 125 -5.10 11.90 -6.01
C SER A 125 -5.55 12.08 -4.56
N GLY A 126 -6.77 11.65 -4.21
CA GLY A 126 -7.29 11.83 -2.86
C GLY A 126 -8.78 11.55 -2.74
N PHE A 127 -9.32 11.81 -1.56
CA PHE A 127 -10.73 11.66 -1.27
C PHE A 127 -11.25 12.77 -0.35
N THR A 128 -12.56 12.98 -0.39
CA THR A 128 -13.30 13.90 0.47
C THR A 128 -14.17 13.13 1.43
N THR A 129 -14.40 13.71 2.60
CA THR A 129 -15.18 13.05 3.65
C THR A 129 -16.33 13.93 4.12
N GLN A 130 -17.27 13.31 4.80
CA GLN A 130 -18.34 13.96 5.52
C GLN A 130 -18.49 13.33 6.90
N ASN A 131 -18.63 14.17 7.91
CA ASN A 131 -18.93 13.75 9.27
C ASN A 131 -20.44 13.82 9.48
N GLN A 132 -21.04 12.76 10.02
CA GLN A 132 -22.44 12.67 10.34
C GLN A 132 -22.67 12.09 11.72
N TRP A 133 -23.81 12.41 12.33
CA TRP A 133 -24.28 11.76 13.54
C TRP A 133 -25.78 11.43 13.48
N GLY A 134 -26.16 10.37 14.19
CA GLY A 134 -27.55 9.96 14.34
C GLY A 134 -28.09 10.43 15.69
N GLY A 135 -29.02 11.37 15.70
CA GLY A 135 -29.71 11.76 16.89
C GLY A 135 -30.09 13.24 16.95
N GLY A 136 -31.35 13.54 17.27
CA GLY A 136 -31.93 14.89 17.27
C GLY A 136 -31.55 15.76 18.49
N GLY A 137 -30.38 15.63 19.05
CA GLY A 137 -29.89 16.43 20.17
C GLY A 137 -29.03 17.61 19.71
N ALA A 138 -29.28 18.79 20.23
CA ALA A 138 -28.53 20.01 19.95
C ALA A 138 -27.13 19.99 20.62
N GLY A 139 -26.29 19.01 20.31
CA GLY A 139 -24.92 18.94 20.78
C GLY A 139 -23.93 18.82 19.61
N THR A 140 -22.86 19.62 19.67
CA THR A 140 -21.72 19.39 18.76
C THR A 140 -21.02 18.12 19.17
N ARG A 141 -20.97 17.15 18.27
CA ARG A 141 -20.23 15.90 18.49
C ARG A 141 -18.95 15.93 17.69
N THR A 142 -17.91 15.34 18.21
CA THR A 142 -16.58 15.37 17.64
C THR A 142 -16.16 13.96 17.28
N VAL A 143 -15.72 13.76 16.04
CA VAL A 143 -14.91 12.60 15.64
C VAL A 143 -13.44 12.99 15.79
N HIS A 144 -12.70 12.23 16.58
CA HIS A 144 -11.26 12.50 16.85
C HIS A 144 -10.36 11.99 15.73
N GLY A 145 -10.73 12.29 14.49
CA GLY A 145 -10.06 11.81 13.30
C GLY A 145 -10.46 10.40 12.87
N PHE A 146 -9.71 9.86 11.93
CA PHE A 146 -9.94 8.52 11.38
C PHE A 146 -8.67 7.92 10.83
N ASN A 147 -8.62 6.59 10.77
CA ASN A 147 -7.65 5.87 9.94
C ASN A 147 -8.31 5.55 8.60
N TRP A 148 -7.49 5.41 7.56
CA TRP A 148 -7.98 5.08 6.24
C TRP A 148 -7.07 4.10 5.52
N VAL A 149 -7.65 3.32 4.64
CA VAL A 149 -6.98 2.48 3.65
C VAL A 149 -7.63 2.70 2.31
N ALA A 150 -6.83 2.93 1.28
CA ALA A 150 -7.28 3.13 -0.09
C ALA A 150 -6.66 2.09 -1.02
N PHE A 151 -7.45 1.65 -1.99
CA PHE A 151 -7.09 0.66 -3.00
C PHE A 151 -7.28 1.27 -4.38
N GLY A 152 -6.34 0.98 -5.30
CA GLY A 152 -6.44 1.48 -6.67
C GLY A 152 -5.38 0.89 -7.60
N TYR A 153 -5.38 1.34 -8.84
CA TYR A 153 -4.43 0.89 -9.87
C TYR A 153 -4.15 2.00 -10.89
#